data_4850831816ca246ccc821b9ceb778e7f
#
_entry.id   4850831816ca246ccc821b9ceb778e7f
#
_cell.length_a   1.000
_cell.length_b   1.000
_cell.length_c   1.000
_cell.angle_alpha   90.00
_cell.angle_beta   90.00
_cell.angle_gamma   90.00
#
_symmetry.space_group_name_H-M   'P 1'
#
loop_
_entity.id
_entity.type
_entity.pdbx_description
1 polymer ?
#
loop_
_entity_poly.entity_id
_entity_poly.type
_entity_poly.pdbx_seq_one_letter_code
_entity_poly.pdbx_strand_id
1 'polypeptide(L)'
;MLHLQASASNDDALAKQLAEASSRVSAVGRAYERLAYDENVETIALDAYLKDVCADAVRASSHCQLDYAAGSRIRVDADRAIPIALIANELITNAAKHAFSKGSSPGRIGVRLTKATDATISLSVSDDGPGLPRVFEMAKSKGLGVRVVMALTKQLDGNITHHSSDSGTKFILLVPISTHGHN
;
A
#
# COMPACT_ATOMS: atom_id res chain seq x y z
N MET A 1 -8.72 -36.04 16.83
CA MET A 1 -8.66 -35.45 15.49
C MET A 1 -8.97 -33.94 15.44
N LEU A 2 -9.98 -33.46 16.17
CA LEU A 2 -10.36 -32.01 16.16
C LEU A 2 -9.30 -31.04 16.72
N HIS A 3 -8.48 -31.46 17.67
CA HIS A 3 -7.42 -30.60 18.25
C HIS A 3 -6.24 -30.33 17.29
N LEU A 4 -5.90 -31.25 16.39
CA LEU A 4 -4.81 -31.06 15.41
C LEU A 4 -5.21 -30.11 14.26
N GLN A 5 -6.48 -30.09 13.88
CA GLN A 5 -6.97 -29.13 12.86
C GLN A 5 -7.05 -27.70 13.41
N ALA A 6 -7.39 -27.51 14.70
CA ALA A 6 -7.38 -26.20 15.34
C ALA A 6 -5.98 -25.62 15.47
N SER A 7 -4.96 -26.46 15.76
CA SER A 7 -3.56 -26.01 15.83
C SER A 7 -3.02 -25.60 14.45
N ALA A 8 -3.27 -26.37 13.40
CA ALA A 8 -2.82 -26.05 12.03
C ALA A 8 -3.46 -24.75 11.50
N SER A 9 -4.75 -24.52 11.78
CA SER A 9 -5.42 -23.28 11.37
C SER A 9 -4.94 -22.04 12.13
N ASN A 10 -4.51 -22.24 13.38
CA ASN A 10 -3.95 -21.16 14.19
C ASN A 10 -2.51 -20.82 13.76
N ASP A 11 -1.72 -21.81 13.37
CA ASP A 11 -0.37 -21.62 12.82
C ASP A 11 -0.39 -20.88 11.47
N ASP A 12 -1.32 -21.21 10.58
CA ASP A 12 -1.49 -20.52 9.30
C ASP A 12 -1.90 -19.05 9.48
N ALA A 13 -2.80 -18.77 10.42
CA ALA A 13 -3.21 -17.41 10.72
C ALA A 13 -2.06 -16.59 11.34
N LEU A 14 -1.29 -17.20 12.24
CA LEU A 14 -0.11 -16.59 12.84
C LEU A 14 0.99 -16.33 11.82
N ALA A 15 1.30 -17.31 10.97
CA ALA A 15 2.27 -17.17 9.89
C ALA A 15 1.92 -16.02 8.94
N LYS A 16 0.63 -15.87 8.62
CA LYS A 16 0.13 -14.78 7.79
C LYS A 16 0.30 -13.41 8.45
N GLN A 17 -0.02 -13.31 9.75
CA GLN A 17 0.17 -12.07 10.51
C GLN A 17 1.65 -11.69 10.62
N LEU A 18 2.54 -12.66 10.83
CA LEU A 18 3.98 -12.44 10.87
C LEU A 18 4.52 -11.97 9.51
N ALA A 19 4.06 -12.55 8.41
CA ALA A 19 4.44 -12.11 7.07
C ALA A 19 3.98 -10.67 6.79
N GLU A 20 2.77 -10.29 7.21
CA GLU A 20 2.28 -8.91 7.12
C GLU A 20 3.11 -7.94 7.95
N ALA A 21 3.44 -8.30 9.19
CA ALA A 21 4.30 -7.49 10.04
C ALA A 21 5.71 -7.33 9.44
N SER A 22 6.29 -8.41 8.92
CA SER A 22 7.59 -8.39 8.24
C SER A 22 7.60 -7.47 7.02
N SER A 23 6.55 -7.49 6.21
CA SER A 23 6.40 -6.61 5.05
C SER A 23 6.39 -5.12 5.46
N ARG A 24 5.68 -4.78 6.55
CA ARG A 24 5.66 -3.41 7.10
C ARG A 24 7.03 -2.97 7.59
N VAL A 25 7.73 -3.84 8.33
CA VAL A 25 9.09 -3.55 8.83
C VAL A 25 10.05 -3.34 7.65
N SER A 26 9.98 -4.14 6.61
CA SER A 26 10.79 -3.99 5.41
C SER A 26 10.52 -2.65 4.69
N ALA A 27 9.27 -2.23 4.60
CA ALA A 27 8.92 -0.93 4.00
C ALA A 27 9.55 0.24 4.78
N VAL A 28 9.51 0.18 6.12
CA VAL A 28 10.16 1.19 6.97
C VAL A 28 11.68 1.14 6.84
N GLY A 29 12.28 -0.06 6.88
CA GLY A 29 13.73 -0.25 6.76
C GLY A 29 14.31 0.38 5.49
N ARG A 30 13.64 0.22 4.35
CA ARG A 30 14.04 0.85 3.07
C ARG A 30 14.02 2.37 3.09
N ALA A 31 13.12 2.98 3.85
CA ALA A 31 13.12 4.43 4.01
C ALA A 31 14.39 4.88 4.74
N TYR A 32 14.74 4.20 5.83
CA TYR A 32 15.96 4.51 6.58
C TYR A 32 17.23 4.26 5.77
N GLU A 33 17.30 3.19 4.98
CA GLU A 33 18.42 2.95 4.08
C GLU A 33 18.60 4.13 3.11
N ARG A 34 17.51 4.63 2.50
CA ARG A 34 17.58 5.76 1.58
C ARG A 34 17.98 7.08 2.23
N LEU A 35 17.62 7.29 3.50
CA LEU A 35 18.05 8.47 4.27
C LEU A 35 19.52 8.37 4.68
N ALA A 36 20.01 7.16 4.99
CA ALA A 36 21.39 6.94 5.44
C ALA A 36 22.42 7.10 4.32
N TYR A 37 22.04 6.87 3.05
CA TYR A 37 22.96 7.03 1.91
C TYR A 37 23.20 8.48 1.50
N ASP A 38 22.43 9.44 2.01
CA ASP A 38 22.50 10.84 1.57
C ASP A 38 22.46 11.74 2.81
N GLU A 39 23.63 11.91 3.45
CA GLU A 39 23.81 12.64 4.72
C GLU A 39 23.29 14.08 4.74
N ASN A 40 22.89 14.62 3.56
CA ASN A 40 22.40 15.99 3.40
C ASN A 40 20.95 16.09 2.90
N VAL A 41 20.17 14.98 2.89
CA VAL A 41 18.83 14.99 2.27
C VAL A 41 17.75 14.68 3.29
N GLU A 42 17.00 15.71 3.66
CA GLU A 42 15.82 15.62 4.51
C GLU A 42 14.60 14.96 3.80
N THR A 43 14.69 14.76 2.47
CA THR A 43 13.58 14.31 1.65
C THR A 43 13.87 13.01 0.89
N ILE A 44 12.86 12.19 0.68
CA ILE A 44 12.89 10.91 -0.06
C ILE A 44 12.32 11.12 -1.47
N ALA A 45 12.98 10.55 -2.49
CA ALA A 45 12.40 10.40 -3.83
C ALA A 45 11.26 9.36 -3.77
N LEU A 46 10.05 9.84 -3.60
CA LEU A 46 8.87 9.01 -3.32
C LEU A 46 8.55 8.04 -4.46
N ASP A 47 8.75 8.46 -5.71
CA ASP A 47 8.54 7.64 -6.90
C ASP A 47 9.41 6.36 -6.88
N ALA A 48 10.71 6.51 -6.62
CA ALA A 48 11.63 5.39 -6.55
C ALA A 48 11.41 4.52 -5.30
N TYR A 49 11.15 5.15 -4.15
CA TYR A 49 10.87 4.45 -2.91
C TYR A 49 9.61 3.59 -3.00
N LEU A 50 8.50 4.16 -3.49
CA LEU A 50 7.25 3.42 -3.67
C LEU A 50 7.39 2.28 -4.68
N LYS A 51 8.16 2.46 -5.76
CA LYS A 51 8.40 1.41 -6.74
C LYS A 51 8.98 0.15 -6.08
N ASP A 52 9.99 0.31 -5.22
CA ASP A 52 10.63 -0.81 -4.53
C ASP A 52 9.69 -1.47 -3.52
N VAL A 53 8.99 -0.67 -2.70
CA VAL A 53 8.02 -1.18 -1.72
C VAL A 53 6.89 -1.95 -2.41
N CYS A 54 6.33 -1.40 -3.50
CA CYS A 54 5.26 -2.04 -4.26
C CYS A 54 5.72 -3.34 -4.93
N ALA A 55 6.94 -3.34 -5.50
CA ALA A 55 7.51 -4.55 -6.12
C ALA A 55 7.69 -5.68 -5.11
N ASP A 56 8.11 -5.38 -3.88
CA ASP A 56 8.26 -6.39 -2.84
C ASP A 56 6.91 -6.90 -2.33
N ALA A 57 5.94 -6.00 -2.15
CA ALA A 57 4.59 -6.39 -1.73
C ALA A 57 3.94 -7.36 -2.73
N VAL A 58 4.11 -7.12 -4.04
CA VAL A 58 3.61 -8.02 -5.09
C VAL A 58 4.44 -9.30 -5.17
N ARG A 59 5.78 -9.23 -5.00
CA ARG A 59 6.66 -10.40 -5.04
C ARG A 59 6.35 -11.43 -3.96
N ALA A 60 5.84 -10.97 -2.81
CA ALA A 60 5.34 -11.86 -1.75
C ALA A 60 4.08 -12.65 -2.16
N SER A 61 3.44 -12.28 -3.28
CA SER A 61 2.28 -12.97 -3.85
C SER A 61 2.62 -13.51 -5.24
N SER A 62 2.67 -14.83 -5.39
CA SER A 62 3.03 -15.51 -6.65
C SER A 62 1.99 -15.38 -7.77
N HIS A 63 0.86 -14.70 -7.52
CA HIS A 63 -0.29 -14.66 -8.44
C HIS A 63 -0.64 -13.27 -8.97
N CYS A 64 0.24 -12.27 -8.80
CA CYS A 64 -0.02 -10.90 -9.22
C CYS A 64 1.12 -10.32 -10.05
N GLN A 65 0.77 -9.42 -10.98
CA GLN A 65 1.72 -8.59 -11.73
C GLN A 65 1.54 -7.14 -11.32
N LEU A 66 2.66 -6.43 -11.11
CA LEU A 66 2.68 -5.01 -10.80
C LEU A 66 2.77 -4.18 -12.09
N ASP A 67 1.83 -3.27 -12.27
CA ASP A 67 1.88 -2.19 -13.24
C ASP A 67 2.09 -0.87 -12.49
N TYR A 68 3.35 -0.42 -12.40
CA TYR A 68 3.74 0.78 -11.68
C TYR A 68 4.05 1.93 -12.64
N ALA A 69 3.44 3.10 -12.41
CA ALA A 69 3.84 4.33 -13.06
C ALA A 69 3.84 5.50 -12.07
N ALA A 70 4.87 6.32 -12.16
CA ALA A 70 4.96 7.60 -11.48
C ALA A 70 5.12 8.71 -12.52
N GLY A 71 4.50 9.86 -12.26
CA GLY A 71 4.66 11.05 -13.08
C GLY A 71 6.03 11.70 -12.89
N SER A 72 6.08 13.01 -12.63
CA SER A 72 7.33 13.73 -12.34
C SER A 72 7.95 13.26 -11.02
N ARG A 73 9.27 13.47 -10.86
CA ARG A 73 9.98 13.22 -9.59
C ARG A 73 9.28 13.95 -8.44
N ILE A 74 8.84 13.19 -7.46
CA ILE A 74 8.15 13.70 -6.28
C ILE A 74 9.05 13.44 -5.08
N ARG A 75 9.46 14.49 -4.39
CA ARG A 75 10.22 14.40 -3.15
C ARG A 75 9.33 14.82 -1.99
N VAL A 76 9.40 14.10 -0.90
CA VAL A 76 8.68 14.38 0.35
C VAL A 76 9.55 14.03 1.55
N ASP A 77 9.26 14.62 2.69
CA ASP A 77 9.93 14.30 3.93
C ASP A 77 9.69 12.84 4.34
N ALA A 78 10.58 12.26 5.11
CA ALA A 78 10.50 10.86 5.53
C ALA A 78 9.23 10.57 6.34
N ASP A 79 8.79 11.51 7.16
CA ASP A 79 7.58 11.44 7.98
C ASP A 79 6.30 11.32 7.13
N ARG A 80 6.34 11.73 5.86
CA ARG A 80 5.28 11.55 4.86
C ARG A 80 5.52 10.35 3.97
N ALA A 81 6.76 10.11 3.53
CA ALA A 81 7.11 9.01 2.63
C ALA A 81 6.76 7.65 3.24
N ILE A 82 7.14 7.43 4.51
CA ILE A 82 6.93 6.15 5.21
C ILE A 82 5.44 5.81 5.35
N PRO A 83 4.57 6.68 5.87
CA PRO A 83 3.13 6.40 5.93
C PRO A 83 2.50 6.15 4.56
N ILE A 84 2.89 6.90 3.52
CA ILE A 84 2.38 6.71 2.15
C ILE A 84 2.76 5.31 1.63
N ALA A 85 4.00 4.88 1.84
CA ALA A 85 4.46 3.57 1.42
C ALA A 85 3.79 2.43 2.19
N LEU A 86 3.55 2.61 3.49
CA LEU A 86 2.80 1.64 4.29
C LEU A 86 1.34 1.51 3.81
N ILE A 87 0.69 2.62 3.48
CA ILE A 87 -0.66 2.59 2.87
C ILE A 87 -0.64 1.82 1.56
N ALA A 88 0.32 2.10 0.67
CA ALA A 88 0.46 1.37 -0.59
C ALA A 88 0.65 -0.14 -0.35
N ASN A 89 1.54 -0.50 0.57
CA ASN A 89 1.80 -1.90 0.95
C ASN A 89 0.53 -2.62 1.44
N GLU A 90 -0.26 -1.98 2.31
CA GLU A 90 -1.51 -2.55 2.82
C GLU A 90 -2.55 -2.73 1.71
N LEU A 91 -2.72 -1.75 0.83
CA LEU A 91 -3.67 -1.81 -0.28
C LEU A 91 -3.28 -2.91 -1.29
N ILE A 92 -1.99 -3.02 -1.64
CA ILE A 92 -1.47 -4.07 -2.53
C ILE A 92 -1.64 -5.45 -1.90
N THR A 93 -1.29 -5.60 -0.62
CA THR A 93 -1.43 -6.87 0.09
C THR A 93 -2.89 -7.31 0.19
N ASN A 94 -3.81 -6.36 0.40
CA ASN A 94 -5.25 -6.63 0.40
C ASN A 94 -5.74 -7.06 -0.99
N ALA A 95 -5.33 -6.38 -2.06
CA ALA A 95 -5.65 -6.76 -3.43
C ALA A 95 -5.15 -8.17 -3.74
N ALA A 96 -3.88 -8.46 -3.44
CA ALA A 96 -3.27 -9.77 -3.66
C ALA A 96 -3.99 -10.92 -2.93
N LYS A 97 -4.54 -10.65 -1.74
CA LYS A 97 -5.25 -11.66 -0.94
C LYS A 97 -6.70 -11.89 -1.36
N HIS A 98 -7.37 -10.83 -1.78
CA HIS A 98 -8.83 -10.84 -1.90
C HIS A 98 -9.31 -10.75 -3.34
N ALA A 99 -8.51 -10.15 -4.25
CA ALA A 99 -8.91 -9.98 -5.63
C ALA A 99 -8.65 -11.21 -6.50
N PHE A 100 -7.71 -12.09 -6.12
CA PHE A 100 -7.28 -13.18 -6.99
C PHE A 100 -7.43 -14.54 -6.34
N SER A 101 -8.24 -15.42 -6.95
CA SER A 101 -8.40 -16.81 -6.52
C SER A 101 -7.34 -17.71 -7.17
N LYS A 102 -6.94 -18.75 -6.45
CA LYS A 102 -6.01 -19.77 -6.96
C LYS A 102 -6.56 -20.41 -8.25
N GLY A 103 -5.79 -20.37 -9.34
CA GLY A 103 -6.14 -21.02 -10.61
C GLY A 103 -6.59 -20.08 -11.72
N SER A 104 -6.75 -18.78 -11.48
CA SER A 104 -6.96 -17.77 -12.52
C SER A 104 -5.63 -17.31 -13.13
N SER A 105 -5.69 -16.64 -14.27
CA SER A 105 -4.55 -15.89 -14.81
C SER A 105 -3.98 -14.95 -13.76
N PRO A 106 -2.67 -14.62 -13.79
CA PRO A 106 -2.09 -13.69 -12.84
C PRO A 106 -2.89 -12.38 -12.83
N GLY A 107 -3.35 -11.97 -11.65
CA GLY A 107 -4.07 -10.72 -11.48
C GLY A 107 -3.15 -9.52 -11.69
N ARG A 108 -3.70 -8.38 -12.04
CA ARG A 108 -2.96 -7.15 -12.24
C ARG A 108 -3.24 -6.16 -11.11
N ILE A 109 -2.16 -5.65 -10.52
CA ILE A 109 -2.21 -4.56 -9.55
C ILE A 109 -1.56 -3.34 -10.17
N GLY A 110 -2.35 -2.30 -10.37
CA GLY A 110 -1.90 -1.00 -10.91
C GLY A 110 -1.61 -0.03 -9.77
N VAL A 111 -0.43 0.61 -9.80
CA VAL A 111 -0.07 1.69 -8.88
C VAL A 111 0.31 2.92 -9.69
N ARG A 112 -0.31 4.06 -9.37
CA ARG A 112 -0.04 5.34 -10.04
C ARG A 112 0.22 6.41 -9.01
N LEU A 113 1.35 7.10 -9.15
CA LEU A 113 1.72 8.27 -8.34
C LEU A 113 1.77 9.49 -9.23
N THR A 114 1.01 10.52 -8.90
CA THR A 114 0.97 11.78 -9.68
C THR A 114 0.86 12.98 -8.74
N LYS A 115 1.20 14.16 -9.23
CA LYS A 115 0.80 15.41 -8.61
C LYS A 115 -0.64 15.69 -9.02
N ALA A 116 -1.54 15.80 -8.05
CA ALA A 116 -2.92 16.27 -8.27
C ALA A 116 -2.95 17.81 -8.41
N THR A 117 -2.14 18.49 -7.60
CA THR A 117 -1.83 19.92 -7.66
C THR A 117 -0.37 20.13 -7.26
N ASP A 118 0.13 21.36 -7.27
CA ASP A 118 1.49 21.67 -6.77
C ASP A 118 1.66 21.33 -5.27
N ALA A 119 0.57 21.38 -4.50
CA ALA A 119 0.56 21.13 -3.06
C ALA A 119 -0.08 19.78 -2.66
N THR A 120 -0.43 18.90 -3.62
CA THR A 120 -1.12 17.65 -3.33
C THR A 120 -0.66 16.56 -4.27
N ILE A 121 -0.32 15.40 -3.71
CA ILE A 121 -0.07 14.18 -4.48
C ILE A 121 -1.28 13.27 -4.46
N SER A 122 -1.42 12.48 -5.52
CA SER A 122 -2.39 11.42 -5.66
C SER A 122 -1.67 10.08 -5.82
N LEU A 123 -1.91 9.16 -4.90
CA LEU A 123 -1.53 7.76 -5.03
C LEU A 123 -2.78 6.94 -5.31
N SER A 124 -2.83 6.21 -6.41
CA SER A 124 -3.90 5.24 -6.63
C SER A 124 -3.35 3.82 -6.70
N VAL A 125 -4.06 2.90 -6.06
CA VAL A 125 -3.83 1.45 -6.12
C VAL A 125 -5.10 0.81 -6.66
N SER A 126 -4.98 0.01 -7.71
CA SER A 126 -6.11 -0.67 -8.35
C SER A 126 -5.80 -2.14 -8.60
N ASP A 127 -6.83 -2.96 -8.61
CA ASP A 127 -6.80 -4.37 -8.99
C ASP A 127 -7.87 -4.65 -10.05
N ASP A 128 -7.72 -5.75 -10.79
CA ASP A 128 -8.68 -6.27 -11.77
C ASP A 128 -9.47 -7.48 -11.22
N GLY A 129 -9.66 -7.53 -9.91
CA GLY A 129 -10.42 -8.57 -9.22
C GLY A 129 -11.94 -8.40 -9.29
N PRO A 130 -12.70 -9.17 -8.51
CA PRO A 130 -14.18 -9.15 -8.50
C PRO A 130 -14.79 -7.95 -7.78
N GLY A 131 -13.95 -7.02 -7.32
CA GLY A 131 -14.40 -5.86 -6.55
C GLY A 131 -14.70 -6.15 -5.08
N LEU A 132 -15.12 -5.10 -4.37
CA LEU A 132 -15.49 -5.16 -2.96
C LEU A 132 -16.97 -5.52 -2.80
N PRO A 133 -17.34 -6.13 -1.67
CA PRO A 133 -18.76 -6.32 -1.35
C PRO A 133 -19.54 -4.99 -1.42
N ARG A 134 -20.78 -5.02 -1.92
CA ARG A 134 -21.62 -3.82 -2.10
C ARG A 134 -21.84 -3.00 -0.83
N VAL A 135 -21.74 -3.64 0.34
CA VAL A 135 -21.89 -3.01 1.67
C VAL A 135 -20.55 -2.65 2.32
N PHE A 136 -19.46 -2.67 1.54
CA PHE A 136 -18.14 -2.36 2.09
C PHE A 136 -18.04 -0.87 2.45
N GLU A 137 -17.71 -0.62 3.71
CA GLU A 137 -17.39 0.70 4.24
C GLU A 137 -16.03 0.63 4.96
N MET A 138 -15.05 1.42 4.50
CA MET A 138 -13.72 1.44 5.12
C MET A 138 -13.78 1.75 6.63
N ALA A 139 -14.62 2.70 7.03
CA ALA A 139 -14.75 3.13 8.42
C ALA A 139 -15.30 2.03 9.36
N LYS A 140 -16.04 1.06 8.82
CA LYS A 140 -16.62 -0.06 9.58
C LYS A 140 -15.80 -1.35 9.47
N SER A 141 -14.73 -1.35 8.68
CA SER A 141 -13.88 -2.51 8.49
C SER A 141 -13.15 -2.89 9.77
N LYS A 142 -13.23 -4.18 10.14
CA LYS A 142 -12.51 -4.74 11.30
C LYS A 142 -11.10 -5.21 10.96
N GLY A 143 -10.73 -5.25 9.67
CA GLY A 143 -9.41 -5.68 9.21
C GLY A 143 -8.30 -4.75 9.69
N LEU A 144 -7.23 -5.31 10.23
CA LEU A 144 -6.10 -4.54 10.73
C LEU A 144 -5.50 -3.63 9.64
N GLY A 145 -5.31 -4.15 8.42
CA GLY A 145 -4.76 -3.39 7.30
C GLY A 145 -5.57 -2.14 6.96
N VAL A 146 -6.92 -2.25 6.89
CA VAL A 146 -7.79 -1.09 6.63
C VAL A 146 -7.72 -0.07 7.77
N ARG A 147 -7.63 -0.52 9.03
CA ARG A 147 -7.46 0.36 10.18
C ARG A 147 -6.13 1.13 10.14
N VAL A 148 -5.05 0.45 9.73
CA VAL A 148 -3.73 1.08 9.52
C VAL A 148 -3.83 2.14 8.41
N VAL A 149 -4.44 1.80 7.26
CA VAL A 149 -4.66 2.73 6.15
C VAL A 149 -5.41 3.98 6.64
N MET A 150 -6.51 3.82 7.36
CA MET A 150 -7.31 4.95 7.88
C MET A 150 -6.52 5.82 8.87
N ALA A 151 -5.77 5.20 9.79
CA ALA A 151 -4.96 5.91 10.77
C ALA A 151 -3.84 6.73 10.12
N LEU A 152 -3.12 6.12 9.17
CA LEU A 152 -2.03 6.79 8.45
C LEU A 152 -2.56 7.86 7.49
N THR A 153 -3.71 7.65 6.86
CA THR A 153 -4.37 8.69 6.05
C THR A 153 -4.69 9.93 6.90
N LYS A 154 -5.21 9.72 8.12
CA LYS A 154 -5.46 10.81 9.06
C LYS A 154 -4.17 11.51 9.53
N GLN A 155 -3.11 10.75 9.81
CA GLN A 155 -1.78 11.29 10.17
C GLN A 155 -1.20 12.19 9.07
N LEU A 156 -1.48 11.87 7.81
CA LEU A 156 -1.03 12.63 6.64
C LEU A 156 -1.91 13.84 6.31
N ASP A 157 -2.97 14.10 7.07
CA ASP A 157 -4.04 15.06 6.73
C ASP A 157 -4.61 14.78 5.33
N GLY A 158 -4.57 13.51 4.93
CA GLY A 158 -4.99 13.05 3.62
C GLY A 158 -6.46 12.66 3.56
N ASN A 159 -6.89 12.37 2.35
CA ASN A 159 -8.22 11.81 2.08
C ASN A 159 -8.08 10.55 1.22
N ILE A 160 -8.78 9.48 1.61
CA ILE A 160 -8.83 8.24 0.85
C ILE A 160 -10.26 7.93 0.41
N THR A 161 -10.41 7.64 -0.88
CA THR A 161 -11.67 7.20 -1.48
C THR A 161 -11.48 5.89 -2.20
N HIS A 162 -12.59 5.19 -2.51
CA HIS A 162 -12.52 3.98 -3.33
C HIS A 162 -13.67 3.94 -4.33
N HIS A 163 -13.39 3.29 -5.46
CA HIS A 163 -14.38 2.90 -6.47
C HIS A 163 -14.24 1.40 -6.68
N SER A 164 -15.36 0.70 -6.74
CA SER A 164 -15.38 -0.74 -6.91
C SER A 164 -16.51 -1.16 -7.84
N SER A 165 -16.22 -2.15 -8.68
CA SER A 165 -17.15 -2.78 -9.61
C SER A 165 -16.83 -4.26 -9.75
N ASP A 166 -17.63 -5.00 -10.50
CA ASP A 166 -17.37 -6.43 -10.77
C ASP A 166 -16.07 -6.68 -11.60
N SER A 167 -15.40 -5.61 -12.03
CA SER A 167 -14.14 -5.65 -12.80
C SER A 167 -12.94 -5.10 -12.05
N GLY A 168 -13.05 -4.89 -10.74
CA GLY A 168 -11.94 -4.49 -9.89
C GLY A 168 -12.25 -3.40 -8.87
N THR A 169 -11.23 -3.10 -8.09
CA THR A 169 -11.28 -2.03 -7.09
C THR A 169 -10.16 -1.03 -7.35
N LYS A 170 -10.42 0.24 -7.08
CA LYS A 170 -9.45 1.33 -7.11
C LYS A 170 -9.57 2.17 -5.85
N PHE A 171 -8.50 2.25 -5.09
CA PHE A 171 -8.34 3.21 -4.00
C PHE A 171 -7.56 4.43 -4.48
N ILE A 172 -7.93 5.61 -4.02
CA ILE A 172 -7.27 6.89 -4.35
C ILE A 172 -6.99 7.61 -3.06
N LEU A 173 -5.72 7.81 -2.74
CA LEU A 173 -5.24 8.59 -1.62
C LEU A 173 -4.74 9.94 -2.13
N LEU A 174 -5.29 11.01 -1.58
CA LEU A 174 -4.82 12.38 -1.77
C LEU A 174 -4.09 12.84 -0.50
N VAL A 175 -2.84 13.31 -0.65
CA VAL A 175 -2.02 13.77 0.47
C VAL A 175 -1.52 15.17 0.18
N PRO A 176 -1.77 16.16 1.07
CA PRO A 176 -1.10 17.44 0.99
C PRO A 176 0.41 17.24 1.12
N ILE A 177 1.19 17.90 0.28
CA ILE A 177 2.64 18.00 0.43
C ILE A 177 2.99 19.44 0.74
N SER A 178 3.75 19.67 1.82
CA SER A 178 4.32 20.96 2.06
C SER A 178 5.33 21.25 0.94
N THR A 179 5.08 22.25 0.13
CA THR A 179 6.14 22.81 -0.70
C THR A 179 7.06 23.56 0.27
N HIS A 180 8.20 22.96 0.63
CA HIS A 180 9.27 23.74 1.25
C HIS A 180 9.71 24.75 0.19
N GLY A 181 9.18 25.96 0.32
CA GLY A 181 9.68 27.09 -0.45
C GLY A 181 11.15 27.26 -0.07
N HIS A 182 12.03 27.11 -1.03
CA HIS A 182 13.36 27.65 -0.90
C HIS A 182 13.22 29.16 -0.72
N ASN A 183 13.43 29.63 0.49
CA ASN A 183 13.76 31.01 0.77
C ASN A 183 15.28 31.18 0.65
#